data_faf2b3af3d5768f347044b2da27056d5
#
_entry.id   faf2b3af3d5768f347044b2da27056d5
#
_cell.length_a   1.000
_cell.length_b   1.000
_cell.length_c   1.000
_cell.angle_alpha   90.00
_cell.angle_beta   90.00
_cell.angle_gamma   90.00
#
_symmetry.space_group_name_H-M   'P 1'
#
loop_
_entity.id
_entity.type
_entity.pdbx_description
1 polymer ?
#
loop_
_entity_poly.entity_id
_entity_poly.type
_entity_poly.pdbx_seq_one_letter_code
_entity_poly.pdbx_strand_id
1 'polypeptide(L)'
;LDQKGFTANNFAEFHPSGTLGLRLRKIKDIMKKDDAIPFIYPHTSVKEILTKMTSYSVRGAAGVIDANKDLIGIITDGDIRRFLEKNDQPFKSVAEDIMTKDPKTIDANAPVEKALSLMEKNKIQVLIVLDQESATPKKPVGMVVYQDLLSTK
;
A
#
# COMPACT_ATOMS: atom_id res chain seq x y z
N LEU A 1 -21.13 14.11 18.42
CA LEU A 1 -21.25 14.15 18.35
C LEU A 1 -21.59 14.13 18.67
N ASP A 2 -21.53 13.63 18.69
CA ASP A 2 -21.68 13.58 18.78
C ASP A 2 -21.93 13.40 18.96
N GLN A 3 -21.86 12.99 18.95
CA GLN A 3 -21.94 12.79 18.89
C GLN A 3 -22.11 12.40 18.76
N LYS A 4 -22.32 12.08 18.89
CA LYS A 4 -22.31 11.68 18.66
C LYS A 4 -22.17 11.21 18.36
N GLY A 5 -22.30 10.78 18.50
CA GLY A 5 -22.02 10.28 18.06
C GLY A 5 -21.75 9.86 17.92
N PHE A 6 -21.53 9.28 17.95
CA PHE A 6 -21.12 8.93 17.73
C PHE A 6 -21.12 8.48 17.61
N THR A 7 -21.09 8.14 17.56
CA THR A 7 -20.83 7.64 17.50
C THR A 7 -20.39 7.21 17.79
N ALA A 8 -20.26 6.82 17.92
CA ALA A 8 -19.70 6.48 17.97
C ALA A 8 -19.50 5.92 18.18
N ASN A 9 -19.42 5.52 18.18
CA ASN A 9 -19.12 5.11 18.05
C ASN A 9 -19.03 4.67 17.63
N ASN A 10 -18.98 4.53 17.35
CA ASN A 10 -18.76 4.27 16.81
C ASN A 10 -18.36 3.99 16.47
N PHE A 11 -18.11 3.78 16.21
CA PHE A 11 -17.40 3.57 16.16
C PHE A 11 -17.13 3.14 16.82
N ALA A 12 -17.43 2.09 16.52
CA ALA A 12 -16.94 1.82 17.12
C ALA A 12 -16.61 1.85 18.17
N GLU A 13 -16.61 1.09 18.74
CA GLU A 13 -15.97 1.57 19.52
C GLU A 13 -14.69 1.50 19.54
N PHE A 14 -14.17 1.53 19.46
CA PHE A 14 -12.79 1.69 19.29
C PHE A 14 -12.27 2.63 20.34
N HIS A 15 -10.96 2.78 20.45
CA HIS A 15 -10.35 3.73 21.39
C HIS A 15 -10.32 5.08 20.73
N PRO A 16 -11.23 5.97 21.05
CA PRO A 16 -11.32 7.24 20.33
C PRO A 16 -10.05 8.06 20.43
N SER A 17 -9.41 8.13 21.60
CA SER A 17 -8.21 8.95 21.76
C SER A 17 -7.04 8.40 20.94
N GLY A 18 -6.80 7.10 20.98
CA GLY A 18 -5.75 6.48 20.18
C GLY A 18 -6.04 6.61 18.70
N THR A 19 -7.29 6.38 18.30
CA THR A 19 -7.68 6.50 16.90
C THR A 19 -7.51 7.92 16.39
N LEU A 20 -7.94 8.90 17.17
CA LEU A 20 -7.79 10.29 16.78
C LEU A 20 -6.32 10.68 16.66
N GLY A 21 -5.50 10.30 17.62
CA GLY A 21 -4.08 10.59 17.59
C GLY A 21 -3.42 10.01 16.34
N LEU A 22 -3.74 8.76 16.02
CA LEU A 22 -3.17 8.13 14.84
C LEU A 22 -3.61 8.83 13.56
N ARG A 23 -4.88 9.21 13.47
CA ARG A 23 -5.42 9.85 12.28
C ARG A 23 -4.78 11.19 11.96
N LEU A 24 -4.31 11.89 13.00
CA LEU A 24 -3.68 13.20 12.83
C LEU A 24 -2.19 13.11 12.53
N ARG A 25 -1.61 11.93 12.68
CA ARG A 25 -0.19 11.75 12.39
C ARG A 25 0.03 11.76 10.87
N LYS A 26 1.25 12.05 10.48
CA LYS A 26 1.59 12.04 9.06
C LYS A 26 1.97 10.64 8.62
N ILE A 27 1.67 10.34 7.37
CA ILE A 27 1.98 9.05 6.79
C ILE A 27 3.45 8.70 6.96
N LYS A 28 4.35 9.67 6.75
CA LYS A 28 5.79 9.42 6.87
C LYS A 28 6.21 8.93 8.25
N ASP A 29 5.42 9.20 9.27
CA ASP A 29 5.75 8.82 10.64
C ASP A 29 5.37 7.37 10.95
N ILE A 30 4.51 6.76 10.14
CA ILE A 30 4.00 5.41 10.43
C ILE A 30 4.18 4.43 9.26
N MET A 31 4.63 4.88 8.12
CA MET A 31 4.75 4.02 6.93
C MET A 31 5.87 2.99 7.11
N LYS A 32 5.73 1.86 6.42
CA LYS A 32 6.83 0.92 6.24
C LYS A 32 7.77 1.50 5.21
N LYS A 33 9.07 1.31 5.36
CA LYS A 33 10.05 1.89 4.45
C LYS A 33 11.28 1.01 4.32
N ASP A 34 12.13 1.38 3.38
CA ASP A 34 13.43 0.74 3.15
C ASP A 34 13.29 -0.76 2.91
N ASP A 35 13.99 -1.57 3.65
CA ASP A 35 14.03 -3.01 3.44
C ASP A 35 12.72 -3.73 3.78
N ALA A 36 11.76 -3.02 4.37
CA ALA A 36 10.47 -3.63 4.69
C ALA A 36 9.56 -3.76 3.49
N ILE A 37 9.89 -3.09 2.37
CA ILE A 37 9.02 -3.00 1.20
C ILE A 37 9.59 -3.81 0.05
N PRO A 38 8.81 -4.73 -0.54
CA PRO A 38 9.26 -5.44 -1.73
C PRO A 38 9.06 -4.57 -2.97
N PHE A 39 10.16 -4.30 -3.67
CA PHE A 39 10.12 -3.64 -4.97
C PHE A 39 10.64 -4.59 -6.03
N ILE A 40 9.99 -4.57 -7.18
CA ILE A 40 10.36 -5.42 -8.31
C ILE A 40 10.37 -4.57 -9.57
N TYR A 41 10.87 -5.17 -10.65
CA TYR A 41 10.98 -4.51 -11.95
C TYR A 41 9.98 -5.11 -12.92
N PRO A 42 9.67 -4.41 -14.03
CA PRO A 42 8.67 -4.91 -14.98
C PRO A 42 8.96 -6.30 -15.52
N HIS A 43 10.25 -6.65 -15.64
CA HIS A 43 10.65 -7.95 -16.18
C HIS A 43 10.89 -9.02 -15.12
N THR A 44 10.60 -8.74 -13.85
CA THR A 44 10.75 -9.72 -12.78
C THR A 44 9.80 -10.89 -13.00
N SER A 45 10.31 -12.12 -12.86
CA SER A 45 9.52 -13.32 -13.11
C SER A 45 8.45 -13.52 -12.03
N VAL A 46 7.39 -14.24 -12.39
CA VAL A 46 6.31 -14.53 -11.44
C VAL A 46 6.84 -15.26 -10.22
N LYS A 47 7.77 -16.19 -10.43
CA LYS A 47 8.35 -16.94 -9.30
C LYS A 47 9.06 -16.01 -8.33
N GLU A 48 9.84 -15.08 -8.84
CA GLU A 48 10.57 -14.13 -8.00
C GLU A 48 9.62 -13.17 -7.30
N ILE A 49 8.54 -12.78 -7.98
CA ILE A 49 7.51 -11.92 -7.38
C ILE A 49 6.93 -12.59 -6.13
N LEU A 50 6.54 -13.87 -6.27
CA LEU A 50 5.96 -14.62 -5.17
C LEU A 50 6.95 -14.73 -4.00
N THR A 51 8.21 -14.99 -4.30
CA THR A 51 9.24 -15.07 -3.26
C THR A 51 9.36 -13.76 -2.51
N LYS A 52 9.42 -12.65 -3.24
CA LYS A 52 9.57 -11.34 -2.60
C LYS A 52 8.35 -10.93 -1.80
N MET A 53 7.15 -11.25 -2.30
CA MET A 53 5.93 -10.87 -1.60
C MET A 53 5.74 -11.61 -0.28
N THR A 54 6.40 -12.77 -0.12
CA THR A 54 6.28 -13.55 1.11
C THR A 54 7.47 -13.36 2.05
N SER A 55 8.57 -12.76 1.57
CA SER A 55 9.80 -12.64 2.34
C SER A 55 9.94 -11.34 3.11
N TYR A 56 9.12 -10.35 2.79
CA TYR A 56 9.23 -9.02 3.40
C TYR A 56 8.18 -8.83 4.48
N SER A 57 8.42 -7.86 5.37
CA SER A 57 7.47 -7.60 6.44
C SER A 57 6.15 -7.03 5.91
N VAL A 58 6.19 -6.30 4.79
CA VAL A 58 4.96 -5.95 4.08
C VAL A 58 4.64 -7.09 3.15
N ARG A 59 3.55 -7.77 3.44
CA ARG A 59 3.14 -8.94 2.67
C ARG A 59 1.91 -8.61 1.85
N GLY A 60 1.73 -9.36 0.78
CA GLY A 60 0.54 -9.25 -0.05
C GLY A 60 0.60 -8.16 -1.09
N ALA A 61 1.73 -7.48 -1.24
CA ALA A 61 1.88 -6.45 -2.26
C ALA A 61 3.34 -6.25 -2.61
N ALA A 62 3.59 -5.77 -3.82
CA ALA A 62 4.92 -5.39 -4.27
C ALA A 62 4.78 -4.18 -5.20
N GLY A 63 5.65 -3.20 -5.03
CA GLY A 63 5.69 -2.06 -5.94
C GLY A 63 6.54 -2.38 -7.15
N VAL A 64 6.10 -1.94 -8.32
CA VAL A 64 6.88 -2.12 -9.55
C VAL A 64 7.51 -0.79 -9.92
N ILE A 65 8.83 -0.78 -10.05
CA ILE A 65 9.59 0.42 -10.35
C ILE A 65 10.40 0.23 -11.64
N ASP A 66 10.64 1.34 -12.34
CA ASP A 66 11.42 1.29 -13.59
C ASP A 66 12.91 1.46 -13.29
N ALA A 67 13.70 1.59 -14.38
CA ALA A 67 15.16 1.72 -14.26
C ALA A 67 15.58 2.96 -13.49
N ASN A 68 14.73 3.99 -13.47
CA ASN A 68 14.98 5.22 -12.73
C ASN A 68 14.45 5.13 -11.28
N LYS A 69 13.90 3.98 -10.93
CA LYS A 69 13.28 3.72 -9.63
C LYS A 69 12.00 4.50 -9.39
N ASP A 70 11.38 4.95 -10.47
CA ASP A 70 10.07 5.59 -10.41
C ASP A 70 8.98 4.52 -10.35
N LEU A 71 7.93 4.80 -9.57
CA LEU A 71 6.82 3.86 -9.44
C LEU A 71 6.01 3.80 -10.73
N ILE A 72 5.78 2.59 -11.24
CA ILE A 72 5.00 2.40 -12.46
C ILE A 72 3.82 1.44 -12.27
N GLY A 73 3.79 0.70 -11.17
CA GLY A 73 2.69 -0.23 -10.95
C GLY A 73 2.73 -0.83 -9.57
N ILE A 74 1.72 -1.64 -9.30
CA ILE A 74 1.63 -2.40 -8.05
C ILE A 74 1.06 -3.78 -8.35
N ILE A 75 1.53 -4.78 -7.60
CA ILE A 75 1.00 -6.14 -7.68
C ILE A 75 0.55 -6.52 -6.27
N THR A 76 -0.70 -6.95 -6.16
CA THR A 76 -1.26 -7.42 -4.89
C THR A 76 -1.57 -8.90 -4.99
N ASP A 77 -1.88 -9.52 -3.83
CA ASP A 77 -2.30 -10.92 -3.79
C ASP A 77 -3.50 -11.15 -4.70
N GLY A 78 -4.43 -10.18 -4.74
CA GLY A 78 -5.59 -10.30 -5.61
C GLY A 78 -5.22 -10.32 -7.08
N ASP A 79 -4.24 -9.48 -7.46
CA ASP A 79 -3.76 -9.45 -8.84
C ASP A 79 -3.16 -10.80 -9.24
N ILE A 80 -2.36 -11.38 -8.35
CA ILE A 80 -1.74 -12.70 -8.60
C ILE A 80 -2.83 -13.75 -8.76
N ARG A 81 -3.80 -13.77 -7.86
CA ARG A 81 -4.85 -14.77 -7.89
C ARG A 81 -5.65 -14.69 -9.20
N ARG A 82 -6.04 -13.49 -9.59
CA ARG A 82 -6.80 -13.32 -10.84
C ARG A 82 -5.98 -13.73 -12.05
N PHE A 83 -4.69 -13.43 -12.02
CA PHE A 83 -3.80 -13.81 -13.12
C PHE A 83 -3.68 -15.32 -13.25
N LEU A 84 -3.50 -16.01 -12.12
CA LEU A 84 -3.37 -17.47 -12.12
C LEU A 84 -4.64 -18.15 -12.63
N GLU A 85 -5.80 -17.57 -12.34
CA GLU A 85 -7.07 -18.13 -12.78
C GLU A 85 -7.26 -18.01 -14.29
N LYS A 86 -6.63 -17.05 -14.92
CA LYS A 86 -6.85 -16.75 -16.33
C LYS A 86 -5.76 -17.23 -17.26
N ASN A 87 -4.66 -17.75 -16.72
CA ASN A 87 -3.51 -18.11 -17.53
C ASN A 87 -3.08 -19.56 -17.30
N ASP A 88 -2.89 -20.29 -18.40
CA ASP A 88 -2.48 -21.69 -18.33
C ASP A 88 -1.01 -21.86 -18.00
N GLN A 89 -0.19 -20.86 -18.32
CA GLN A 89 1.25 -20.93 -18.10
C GLN A 89 1.73 -19.68 -17.41
N PRO A 90 1.29 -19.46 -16.13
CA PRO A 90 1.58 -18.23 -15.44
C PRO A 90 3.06 -17.98 -15.18
N PHE A 91 3.87 -19.02 -15.06
CA PHE A 91 5.28 -18.85 -14.76
C PHE A 91 6.11 -18.38 -15.94
N LYS A 92 5.52 -18.25 -17.10
CA LYS A 92 6.17 -17.64 -18.26
C LYS A 92 6.00 -16.14 -18.34
N SER A 93 5.21 -15.58 -17.42
CA SER A 93 4.91 -14.15 -17.41
C SER A 93 5.83 -13.40 -16.48
N VAL A 94 5.79 -12.07 -16.60
CA VAL A 94 6.61 -11.17 -15.78
C VAL A 94 5.70 -10.13 -15.12
N ALA A 95 6.30 -9.31 -14.23
CA ALA A 95 5.54 -8.33 -13.46
C ALA A 95 4.69 -7.42 -14.33
N GLU A 96 5.22 -7.00 -15.47
CA GLU A 96 4.50 -6.08 -16.37
C GLU A 96 3.17 -6.67 -16.85
N ASP A 97 3.10 -7.99 -16.94
CA ASP A 97 1.88 -8.67 -17.40
C ASP A 97 0.79 -8.72 -16.31
N ILE A 98 1.18 -8.55 -15.06
CA ILE A 98 0.29 -8.74 -13.92
C ILE A 98 -0.08 -7.43 -13.24
N MET A 99 0.82 -6.47 -13.23
CA MET A 99 0.70 -5.26 -12.42
C MET A 99 -0.51 -4.41 -12.79
N THR A 100 -1.03 -3.71 -11.79
CA THR A 100 -1.97 -2.63 -12.00
C THR A 100 -1.15 -1.38 -12.25
N LYS A 101 -1.37 -0.74 -13.40
CA LYS A 101 -0.67 0.49 -13.76
C LYS A 101 -1.30 1.67 -13.04
N ASP A 102 -0.52 2.74 -12.87
CA ASP A 102 -0.98 3.96 -12.22
C ASP A 102 -1.64 3.66 -10.87
N PRO A 103 -0.89 3.04 -9.95
CA PRO A 103 -1.46 2.66 -8.66
C PRO A 103 -1.86 3.88 -7.85
N LYS A 104 -2.84 3.72 -6.96
CA LYS A 104 -3.20 4.77 -6.02
C LYS A 104 -2.03 4.99 -5.07
N THR A 105 -1.73 6.26 -4.80
CA THR A 105 -0.62 6.63 -3.92
C THR A 105 -1.11 7.65 -2.91
N ILE A 106 -0.27 7.90 -1.90
CA ILE A 106 -0.54 8.90 -0.88
C ILE A 106 0.75 9.68 -0.64
N ASP A 107 0.62 10.98 -0.35
CA ASP A 107 1.79 11.81 -0.06
C ASP A 107 2.30 11.51 1.34
N ALA A 108 3.63 11.49 1.49
CA ALA A 108 4.29 11.24 2.78
C ALA A 108 3.86 12.24 3.86
N ASN A 109 3.51 13.45 3.45
CA ASN A 109 3.12 14.51 4.37
C ASN A 109 1.63 14.57 4.65
N ALA A 110 0.83 13.69 4.04
CA ALA A 110 -0.60 13.65 4.27
C ALA A 110 -0.90 13.05 5.63
N PRO A 111 -2.05 13.40 6.22
CA PRO A 111 -2.46 12.76 7.47
C PRO A 111 -2.94 11.34 7.22
N VAL A 112 -2.82 10.50 8.24
CA VAL A 112 -3.26 9.11 8.18
C VAL A 112 -4.74 9.01 7.81
N GLU A 113 -5.54 9.96 8.29
CA GLU A 113 -6.98 9.99 8.00
C GLU A 113 -7.25 10.01 6.50
N LYS A 114 -6.42 10.73 5.73
CA LYS A 114 -6.59 10.77 4.28
C LYS A 114 -6.32 9.42 3.64
N ALA A 115 -5.33 8.70 4.13
CA ALA A 115 -5.03 7.35 3.63
C ALA A 115 -6.17 6.40 3.92
N LEU A 116 -6.72 6.44 5.14
CA LEU A 116 -7.85 5.59 5.50
C LEU A 116 -9.05 5.86 4.59
N SER A 117 -9.34 7.13 4.37
CA SER A 117 -10.46 7.51 3.51
C SER A 117 -10.27 6.99 2.09
N LEU A 118 -9.07 7.13 1.56
CA LEU A 118 -8.74 6.70 0.21
C LEU A 118 -8.86 5.18 0.07
N MET A 119 -8.36 4.46 1.06
CA MET A 119 -8.41 3.00 1.06
C MET A 119 -9.84 2.49 1.14
N GLU A 120 -10.66 3.11 1.99
CA GLU A 120 -12.05 2.70 2.15
C GLU A 120 -12.87 3.02 0.92
N LYS A 121 -12.66 4.20 0.34
CA LYS A 121 -13.39 4.61 -0.85
C LYS A 121 -13.08 3.71 -2.04
N ASN A 122 -11.83 3.31 -2.19
CA ASN A 122 -11.39 2.52 -3.35
C ASN A 122 -11.32 1.02 -3.04
N LYS A 123 -11.63 0.63 -1.82
CA LYS A 123 -11.61 -0.77 -1.37
C LYS A 123 -10.25 -1.43 -1.61
N ILE A 124 -9.20 -0.72 -1.24
CA ILE A 124 -7.83 -1.21 -1.37
C ILE A 124 -7.19 -1.29 0.01
N GLN A 125 -6.22 -2.18 0.14
CA GLN A 125 -5.59 -2.50 1.41
C GLN A 125 -4.19 -1.94 1.54
N VAL A 126 -3.63 -1.42 0.45
CA VAL A 126 -2.24 -0.98 0.40
C VAL A 126 -2.15 0.30 -0.41
N LEU A 127 -1.36 1.26 0.08
CA LEU A 127 -1.04 2.47 -0.66
C LEU A 127 0.48 2.64 -0.67
N ILE A 128 1.02 2.97 -1.82
CA ILE A 128 2.42 3.32 -1.92
C ILE A 128 2.56 4.81 -1.63
N VAL A 129 3.61 5.17 -0.91
CA VAL A 129 3.83 6.53 -0.43
C VAL A 129 4.88 7.20 -1.30
N LEU A 130 4.55 8.38 -1.79
CA LEU A 130 5.46 9.24 -2.53
C LEU A 130 5.67 10.52 -1.74
N ASP A 131 6.84 11.16 -1.94
CA ASP A 131 7.11 12.43 -1.27
C ASP A 131 7.12 13.53 -2.33
N GLN A 132 6.02 14.27 -2.43
CA GLN A 132 5.86 15.28 -3.47
C GLN A 132 6.77 16.48 -3.27
N GLU A 133 7.31 16.66 -2.06
CA GLU A 133 8.21 17.76 -1.77
C GLU A 133 9.68 17.39 -1.96
N SER A 134 9.96 16.14 -2.27
CA SER A 134 11.33 15.70 -2.49
C SER A 134 11.80 16.04 -3.90
N ALA A 135 13.10 15.90 -4.12
CA ALA A 135 13.69 16.09 -5.45
C ALA A 135 13.29 14.98 -6.42
N THR A 136 12.76 13.86 -5.91
CA THR A 136 12.39 12.71 -6.70
C THR A 136 10.98 12.26 -6.35
N PRO A 137 9.94 13.07 -6.73
CA PRO A 137 8.57 12.82 -6.25
C PRO A 137 7.91 11.56 -6.83
N LYS A 138 8.48 10.98 -7.85
CA LYS A 138 7.93 9.74 -8.42
C LYS A 138 8.53 8.48 -7.83
N LYS A 139 9.56 8.62 -6.99
CA LYS A 139 10.19 7.47 -6.35
C LYS A 139 9.46 7.15 -5.06
N PRO A 140 9.05 5.89 -4.88
CA PRO A 140 8.35 5.51 -3.66
C PRO A 140 9.27 5.60 -2.45
N VAL A 141 8.73 6.13 -1.36
CA VAL A 141 9.49 6.27 -0.11
C VAL A 141 8.94 5.37 0.98
N GLY A 142 7.77 4.79 0.78
CA GLY A 142 7.19 3.93 1.79
C GLY A 142 5.94 3.24 1.29
N MET A 143 5.31 2.51 2.20
CA MET A 143 4.09 1.79 1.92
C MET A 143 3.26 1.73 3.20
N VAL A 144 1.95 1.89 3.09
CA VAL A 144 1.06 1.75 4.24
C VAL A 144 0.06 0.65 3.94
N VAL A 145 -0.24 -0.13 4.97
CA VAL A 145 -1.16 -1.25 4.90
C VAL A 145 -2.35 -0.93 5.78
N TYR A 146 -3.55 -1.14 5.26
CA TYR A 146 -4.78 -0.78 5.95
C TYR A 146 -4.83 -1.33 7.38
N GLN A 147 -4.43 -2.57 7.57
CA GLN A 147 -4.47 -3.20 8.89
C GLN A 147 -3.60 -2.47 9.90
N ASP A 148 -2.45 -1.96 9.46
CA ASP A 148 -1.57 -1.22 10.36
C ASP A 148 -2.20 0.10 10.79
N LEU A 149 -3.03 0.69 9.94
CA LEU A 149 -3.67 1.97 10.24
C LEU A 149 -4.86 1.81 11.17
N LEU A 150 -5.37 0.61 11.31
CA LEU A 150 -6.45 0.33 12.25
C LEU A 150 -5.93 -0.03 13.64
N SER A 151 -4.64 -0.32 13.75
CA SER A 151 -4.03 -0.64 15.02
C SER A 151 -3.89 0.64 15.86
N THR A 152 -4.25 0.57 17.14
CA THR A 152 -4.22 1.73 18.02
C THR A 152 -3.00 1.75 18.94
N LYS A 153 -2.01 1.00 18.63
CA LYS A 153 -0.82 0.92 19.47
C LYS A 153 0.13 2.07 19.29
#